data_78b0a88db14c553e35d8487f9588b3d6
#
_entry.id   78b0a88db14c553e35d8487f9588b3d6
#
_cell.length_a   1.000
_cell.length_b   1.000
_cell.length_c   1.000
_cell.angle_alpha   90.00
_cell.angle_beta   90.00
_cell.angle_gamma   90.00
#
_symmetry.space_group_name_H-M   'P 1'
#
loop_
_entity.id
_entity.type
_entity.pdbx_description
1 polymer ?
#
loop_
_entity_poly.entity_id
_entity_poly.type
_entity_poly.pdbx_seq_one_letter_code
_entity_poly.pdbx_strand_id
1 'polypeptide(L)'
;MARVIAEAQAGAILMFNPVMARPHHPSSVIFPTFGFEPAFSSEELAQFEGLSIQDCMWTFFAKSLELAEEAGLSPDQLFLDPGIGFGLTKRENLQLLQDLKTIHAKGYPIFLGVSRKRFVVNILEEEGFETDPETKEGFYNRDLASSHLTSVAASQGVEIVRVHDIPLHKMAVAIGSAIYQADQAQDLHLKQYR
;
A
#
# COMPACT_ATOMS: atom_id res chain seq x y z
N MET A 1 -0.31 -22.25 -2.02
CA MET A 1 -1.10 -21.18 -2.68
C MET A 1 -0.54 -20.86 -4.06
N ALA A 2 0.75 -20.50 -4.22
CA ALA A 2 1.33 -20.07 -5.49
C ALA A 2 1.09 -21.04 -6.66
N ARG A 3 1.28 -22.37 -6.46
CA ARG A 3 0.98 -23.39 -7.49
C ARG A 3 -0.47 -23.38 -7.96
N VAL A 4 -1.44 -23.19 -7.05
CA VAL A 4 -2.87 -23.13 -7.41
C VAL A 4 -3.16 -21.90 -8.27
N ILE A 5 -2.51 -20.77 -7.98
CA ILE A 5 -2.65 -19.53 -8.77
C ILE A 5 -2.07 -19.76 -10.18
N ALA A 6 -0.89 -20.38 -10.28
CA ALA A 6 -0.26 -20.69 -11.54
C ALA A 6 -1.10 -21.68 -12.39
N GLU A 7 -1.59 -22.76 -11.78
CA GLU A 7 -2.47 -23.74 -12.45
C GLU A 7 -3.78 -23.10 -12.96
N ALA A 8 -4.32 -22.15 -12.19
CA ALA A 8 -5.53 -21.40 -12.56
C ALA A 8 -5.26 -20.27 -13.57
N GLN A 9 -4.01 -20.00 -13.92
CA GLN A 9 -3.60 -18.87 -14.75
C GLN A 9 -4.14 -17.52 -14.23
N ALA A 10 -4.23 -17.38 -12.90
CA ALA A 10 -4.76 -16.19 -12.25
C ALA A 10 -3.62 -15.19 -11.94
N GLY A 11 -4.01 -13.92 -11.72
CA GLY A 11 -3.10 -12.91 -11.17
C GLY A 11 -2.96 -13.03 -9.65
N ALA A 12 -1.87 -12.50 -9.10
CA ALA A 12 -1.60 -12.48 -7.67
C ALA A 12 -1.19 -11.08 -7.19
N ILE A 13 -1.64 -10.73 -5.99
CA ILE A 13 -1.16 -9.56 -5.26
C ILE A 13 -0.24 -10.08 -4.16
N LEU A 14 1.04 -9.74 -4.26
CA LEU A 14 2.04 -10.04 -3.24
C LEU A 14 2.10 -8.84 -2.29
N MET A 15 1.74 -9.05 -1.03
CA MET A 15 1.74 -7.99 -0.03
C MET A 15 2.95 -8.12 0.89
N PHE A 16 3.71 -7.04 1.05
CA PHE A 16 4.71 -6.94 2.09
C PHE A 16 4.05 -7.08 3.47
N ASN A 17 4.52 -8.04 4.25
CA ASN A 17 4.03 -8.27 5.60
C ASN A 17 5.13 -8.02 6.64
N PRO A 18 5.20 -6.79 7.21
CA PRO A 18 6.19 -6.43 8.22
C PRO A 18 6.14 -7.30 9.47
N VAL A 19 4.96 -7.82 9.84
CA VAL A 19 4.80 -8.71 11.01
C VAL A 19 5.59 -10.00 10.82
N MET A 20 5.61 -10.54 9.60
CA MET A 20 6.38 -11.75 9.27
C MET A 20 7.88 -11.46 9.13
N ALA A 21 8.24 -10.32 8.55
CA ALA A 21 9.63 -9.92 8.33
C ALA A 21 10.33 -9.49 9.64
N ARG A 22 9.57 -8.92 10.58
CA ARG A 22 10.09 -8.36 11.84
C ARG A 22 9.20 -8.75 13.02
N PRO A 23 9.05 -10.05 13.36
CA PRO A 23 8.08 -10.52 14.36
C PRO A 23 8.29 -9.94 15.74
N HIS A 24 9.52 -9.56 16.09
CA HIS A 24 9.88 -8.99 17.41
C HIS A 24 9.84 -7.45 17.42
N HIS A 25 9.56 -6.79 16.31
CA HIS A 25 9.45 -5.34 16.26
C HIS A 25 8.23 -4.86 17.08
N PRO A 26 8.31 -3.77 17.87
CA PRO A 26 7.19 -3.30 18.70
C PRO A 26 5.89 -3.09 17.94
N SER A 27 5.93 -2.59 16.71
CA SER A 27 4.74 -2.41 15.87
C SER A 27 4.16 -3.73 15.35
N SER A 28 4.95 -4.80 15.29
CA SER A 28 4.50 -6.13 14.86
C SER A 28 3.84 -6.89 16.01
N VAL A 29 4.38 -6.78 17.21
CA VAL A 29 3.91 -7.51 18.42
C VAL A 29 2.46 -7.18 18.77
N ILE A 30 2.00 -5.95 18.48
CA ILE A 30 0.60 -5.54 18.73
C ILE A 30 -0.38 -6.01 17.66
N PHE A 31 0.11 -6.57 16.56
CA PHE A 31 -0.73 -7.13 15.51
C PHE A 31 -1.16 -8.56 15.85
N PRO A 32 -2.42 -8.94 15.61
CA PRO A 32 -2.84 -10.32 15.83
C PRO A 32 -2.06 -11.26 14.90
N THR A 33 -1.34 -12.19 15.47
CA THR A 33 -0.74 -13.30 14.74
C THR A 33 -1.83 -14.32 14.46
N PHE A 34 -2.18 -14.50 13.20
CA PHE A 34 -3.22 -15.42 12.78
C PHE A 34 -2.75 -16.89 12.76
N GLY A 35 -1.80 -17.28 13.62
CA GLY A 35 -1.32 -18.66 13.73
C GLY A 35 -0.58 -19.17 12.48
N PHE A 36 -0.02 -18.28 11.68
CA PHE A 36 0.82 -18.66 10.55
C PHE A 36 2.13 -19.29 11.04
N GLU A 37 2.53 -20.38 10.39
CA GLU A 37 3.89 -20.89 10.54
C GLU A 37 4.90 -19.79 10.16
N PRO A 38 6.11 -19.78 10.80
CA PRO A 38 7.13 -18.80 10.43
C PRO A 38 7.44 -18.89 8.93
N ALA A 39 7.27 -17.77 8.22
CA ALA A 39 7.56 -17.71 6.79
C ALA A 39 9.06 -17.67 6.49
N PHE A 40 9.87 -17.34 7.50
CA PHE A 40 11.31 -17.16 7.41
C PHE A 40 12.03 -17.96 8.50
N SER A 41 13.18 -18.54 8.14
CA SER A 41 14.11 -19.12 9.10
C SER A 41 14.77 -18.03 9.94
N SER A 42 15.48 -18.44 11.01
CA SER A 42 16.22 -17.47 11.85
C SER A 42 17.30 -16.73 11.07
N GLU A 43 17.97 -17.40 10.13
CA GLU A 43 18.97 -16.80 9.24
C GLU A 43 18.36 -15.79 8.27
N GLU A 44 17.20 -16.09 7.74
CA GLU A 44 16.45 -15.17 6.88
C GLU A 44 15.94 -13.96 7.68
N LEU A 45 15.45 -14.16 8.91
CA LEU A 45 15.02 -13.06 9.78
C LEU A 45 16.15 -12.10 10.12
N ALA A 46 17.38 -12.61 10.32
CA ALA A 46 18.55 -11.79 10.55
C ALA A 46 18.86 -10.81 9.39
N GLN A 47 18.44 -11.14 8.17
CA GLN A 47 18.62 -10.25 7.01
C GLN A 47 17.77 -8.97 7.07
N PHE A 48 16.71 -8.95 7.88
CA PHE A 48 15.85 -7.77 8.06
C PHE A 48 16.34 -6.82 9.15
N GLU A 49 17.34 -7.25 9.97
CA GLU A 49 17.82 -6.45 11.08
C GLU A 49 18.56 -5.20 10.61
N GLY A 50 18.20 -4.04 11.18
CA GLY A 50 18.84 -2.77 10.88
C GLY A 50 18.53 -2.16 9.52
N LEU A 51 17.71 -2.81 8.70
CA LEU A 51 17.31 -2.28 7.38
C LEU A 51 16.37 -1.08 7.49
N SER A 52 16.43 -0.18 6.51
CA SER A 52 15.36 0.78 6.28
C SER A 52 14.06 0.04 5.95
N ILE A 53 12.91 0.70 6.13
CA ILE A 53 11.63 0.04 5.82
C ILE A 53 11.50 -0.28 4.32
N GLN A 54 12.08 0.53 3.46
CA GLN A 54 12.13 0.29 2.01
C GLN A 54 12.97 -0.96 1.70
N ASP A 55 14.17 -1.07 2.27
CA ASP A 55 15.02 -2.24 2.07
C ASP A 55 14.40 -3.50 2.66
N CYS A 56 13.76 -3.39 3.83
CA CYS A 56 12.99 -4.48 4.44
C CYS A 56 11.88 -4.97 3.50
N MET A 57 11.12 -4.06 2.90
CA MET A 57 10.10 -4.39 1.91
C MET A 57 10.69 -5.11 0.69
N TRP A 58 11.81 -4.63 0.17
CA TRP A 58 12.45 -5.24 -1.00
C TRP A 58 13.06 -6.61 -0.70
N THR A 59 13.66 -6.80 0.48
CA THR A 59 14.15 -8.11 0.94
C THR A 59 12.99 -9.11 1.03
N PHE A 60 11.83 -8.67 1.55
CA PHE A 60 10.62 -9.50 1.60
C PHE A 60 10.10 -9.85 0.20
N PHE A 61 10.02 -8.87 -0.70
CA PHE A 61 9.56 -9.11 -2.06
C PHE A 61 10.51 -10.01 -2.84
N ALA A 62 11.81 -9.92 -2.64
CA ALA A 62 12.77 -10.82 -3.31
C ALA A 62 12.40 -12.29 -3.06
N LYS A 63 12.15 -12.67 -1.81
CA LYS A 63 11.68 -14.02 -1.45
C LYS A 63 10.31 -14.35 -2.05
N SER A 64 9.37 -13.41 -2.00
CA SER A 64 8.02 -13.64 -2.52
C SER A 64 7.99 -13.81 -4.04
N LEU A 65 8.83 -13.06 -4.75
CA LEU A 65 8.99 -13.14 -6.20
C LEU A 65 9.68 -14.45 -6.62
N GLU A 66 10.72 -14.88 -5.89
CA GLU A 66 11.37 -16.19 -6.09
C GLU A 66 10.35 -17.33 -5.98
N LEU A 67 9.54 -17.34 -4.92
CA LEU A 67 8.49 -18.33 -4.72
C LEU A 67 7.39 -18.29 -5.80
N ALA A 68 7.09 -17.10 -6.34
CA ALA A 68 6.14 -16.97 -7.43
C ALA A 68 6.71 -17.53 -8.74
N GLU A 69 7.97 -17.24 -9.04
CA GLU A 69 8.69 -17.76 -10.22
C GLU A 69 8.83 -19.28 -10.17
N GLU A 70 9.26 -19.84 -9.02
CA GLU A 70 9.34 -21.29 -8.80
C GLU A 70 7.99 -22.01 -8.98
N ALA A 71 6.89 -21.32 -8.70
CA ALA A 71 5.55 -21.84 -8.91
C ALA A 71 5.06 -21.71 -10.36
N GLY A 72 5.81 -21.02 -11.24
CA GLY A 72 5.48 -20.82 -12.65
C GLY A 72 4.64 -19.56 -12.93
N LEU A 73 4.59 -18.59 -12.00
CA LEU A 73 3.94 -17.30 -12.24
C LEU A 73 4.89 -16.37 -13.02
N SER A 74 4.36 -15.71 -14.03
CA SER A 74 5.10 -14.69 -14.78
C SER A 74 4.94 -13.30 -14.13
N PRO A 75 5.91 -12.38 -14.33
CA PRO A 75 5.86 -11.04 -13.72
C PRO A 75 4.60 -10.24 -14.06
N ASP A 76 4.02 -10.42 -15.23
CA ASP A 76 2.79 -9.76 -15.69
C ASP A 76 1.51 -10.26 -14.98
N GLN A 77 1.61 -11.34 -14.21
CA GLN A 77 0.54 -11.82 -13.33
C GLN A 77 0.61 -11.21 -11.92
N LEU A 78 1.64 -10.42 -11.60
CA LEU A 78 1.94 -10.01 -10.25
C LEU A 78 1.72 -8.51 -10.03
N PHE A 79 1.03 -8.17 -8.93
CA PHE A 79 0.96 -6.84 -8.35
C PHE A 79 1.69 -6.84 -7.01
N LEU A 80 2.35 -5.74 -6.66
CA LEU A 80 2.98 -5.57 -5.36
C LEU A 80 2.17 -4.60 -4.49
N ASP A 81 1.91 -4.99 -3.24
CA ASP A 81 1.27 -4.17 -2.21
C ASP A 81 2.29 -3.87 -1.10
N PRO A 82 2.64 -2.61 -0.85
CA PRO A 82 3.62 -2.23 0.18
C PRO A 82 3.17 -2.51 1.62
N GLY A 83 1.99 -3.09 1.84
CA GLY A 83 1.53 -3.52 3.16
C GLY A 83 1.18 -2.39 4.12
N ILE A 84 0.74 -1.25 3.60
CA ILE A 84 0.37 -0.07 4.40
C ILE A 84 -0.63 -0.44 5.50
N GLY A 85 -0.31 -0.09 6.74
CA GLY A 85 -1.15 -0.32 7.92
C GLY A 85 -1.05 -1.73 8.51
N PHE A 86 -0.08 -2.55 8.10
CA PHE A 86 0.17 -3.88 8.67
C PHE A 86 1.51 -3.89 9.43
N GLY A 87 1.46 -3.80 10.78
CA GLY A 87 2.67 -3.88 11.60
C GLY A 87 3.74 -2.81 11.32
N LEU A 88 3.35 -1.67 10.78
CA LEU A 88 4.19 -0.51 10.50
C LEU A 88 3.92 0.60 11.51
N THR A 89 4.97 1.33 11.89
CA THR A 89 4.82 2.60 12.61
C THR A 89 4.18 3.67 11.71
N LYS A 90 3.68 4.77 12.29
CA LYS A 90 3.19 5.92 11.50
C LYS A 90 4.25 6.41 10.51
N ARG A 91 5.50 6.58 10.97
CA ARG A 91 6.62 7.03 10.14
C ARG A 91 6.88 6.10 8.96
N GLU A 92 6.93 4.80 9.19
CA GLU A 92 7.18 3.79 8.15
C GLU A 92 6.05 3.77 7.09
N ASN A 93 4.79 3.86 7.52
CA ASN A 93 3.67 4.00 6.59
C ASN A 93 3.84 5.21 5.67
N LEU A 94 4.22 6.36 6.22
CA LEU A 94 4.43 7.59 5.45
C LEU A 94 5.65 7.48 4.51
N GLN A 95 6.75 6.85 4.96
CA GLN A 95 7.93 6.61 4.13
C GLN A 95 7.61 5.73 2.92
N LEU A 96 6.87 4.63 3.12
CA LEU A 96 6.48 3.76 2.00
C LEU A 96 5.51 4.46 1.02
N LEU A 97 4.58 5.27 1.53
CA LEU A 97 3.68 6.05 0.68
C LEU A 97 4.40 7.14 -0.12
N GLN A 98 5.48 7.69 0.42
CA GLN A 98 6.30 8.69 -0.26
C GLN A 98 7.04 8.13 -1.48
N ASP A 99 7.39 6.84 -1.44
CA ASP A 99 8.27 6.19 -2.41
C ASP A 99 7.59 5.10 -3.25
N LEU A 100 6.27 5.16 -3.45
CA LEU A 100 5.52 4.15 -4.22
C LEU A 100 6.08 3.96 -5.64
N LYS A 101 6.54 5.04 -6.27
CA LYS A 101 7.16 5.00 -7.60
C LYS A 101 8.37 4.06 -7.72
N THR A 102 9.02 3.70 -6.60
CA THR A 102 10.15 2.76 -6.60
C THR A 102 9.72 1.34 -6.98
N ILE A 103 8.45 1.00 -6.78
CA ILE A 103 7.87 -0.30 -7.19
C ILE A 103 7.79 -0.35 -8.72
N HIS A 104 7.33 0.73 -9.36
CA HIS A 104 7.34 0.83 -10.82
C HIS A 104 8.75 0.72 -11.41
N ALA A 105 9.74 1.31 -10.75
CA ALA A 105 11.12 1.22 -11.18
C ALA A 105 11.66 -0.24 -11.23
N LYS A 106 10.99 -1.17 -10.56
CA LYS A 106 11.26 -2.62 -10.62
C LYS A 106 10.38 -3.37 -11.62
N GLY A 107 9.50 -2.66 -12.34
CA GLY A 107 8.66 -3.24 -13.39
C GLY A 107 7.35 -3.88 -12.92
N TYR A 108 6.93 -3.64 -11.67
CA TYR A 108 5.70 -4.22 -11.14
C TYR A 108 4.61 -3.15 -10.95
N PRO A 109 3.35 -3.46 -11.30
CA PRO A 109 2.21 -2.61 -10.97
C PRO A 109 1.90 -2.66 -9.48
N ILE A 110 1.30 -1.59 -8.97
CA ILE A 110 1.04 -1.39 -7.55
C ILE A 110 -0.44 -1.60 -7.23
N PHE A 111 -0.69 -2.43 -6.22
CA PHE A 111 -1.96 -2.50 -5.52
C PHE A 111 -1.84 -1.81 -4.16
N LEU A 112 -2.78 -0.94 -3.80
CA LEU A 112 -2.70 -0.17 -2.56
C LEU A 112 -4.01 -0.16 -1.78
N GLY A 113 -3.95 -0.48 -0.49
CA GLY A 113 -5.05 -0.39 0.45
C GLY A 113 -4.78 0.60 1.58
N VAL A 114 -5.18 1.87 1.44
CA VAL A 114 -4.96 2.93 2.46
C VAL A 114 -6.21 3.34 3.22
N SER A 115 -7.39 2.90 2.77
CA SER A 115 -8.68 3.37 3.29
C SER A 115 -8.89 2.96 4.75
N ARG A 116 -9.24 3.93 5.61
CA ARG A 116 -9.56 3.79 7.04
C ARG A 116 -8.43 3.17 7.87
N LYS A 117 -7.18 3.35 7.46
CA LYS A 117 -6.02 2.82 8.19
C LYS A 117 -5.75 3.64 9.46
N ARG A 118 -5.32 2.95 10.53
CA ARG A 118 -5.16 3.55 11.86
C ARG A 118 -4.19 4.74 11.88
N PHE A 119 -3.09 4.68 11.14
CA PHE A 119 -2.13 5.78 11.12
C PHE A 119 -2.73 7.08 10.55
N VAL A 120 -3.73 6.99 9.65
CA VAL A 120 -4.48 8.14 9.12
C VAL A 120 -5.33 8.75 10.24
N VAL A 121 -6.02 7.90 11.01
CA VAL A 121 -6.80 8.35 12.18
C VAL A 121 -5.90 9.06 13.18
N ASN A 122 -4.72 8.52 13.49
CA ASN A 122 -3.76 9.15 14.41
C ASN A 122 -3.32 10.54 13.93
N ILE A 123 -3.12 10.73 12.61
CA ILE A 123 -2.80 12.06 12.05
C ILE A 123 -3.95 13.03 12.25
N LEU A 124 -5.18 12.61 12.00
CA LEU A 124 -6.37 13.47 12.19
C LEU A 124 -6.58 13.85 13.66
N GLU A 125 -6.40 12.90 14.58
CA GLU A 125 -6.50 13.13 16.02
C GLU A 125 -5.45 14.12 16.53
N GLU A 126 -4.21 14.03 16.06
CA GLU A 126 -3.12 14.97 16.39
C GLU A 126 -3.44 16.41 15.94
N GLU A 127 -4.19 16.57 14.85
CA GLU A 127 -4.62 17.86 14.31
C GLU A 127 -6.01 18.30 14.84
N GLY A 128 -6.61 17.55 15.74
CA GLY A 128 -7.86 17.90 16.43
C GLY A 128 -9.13 17.67 15.62
N PHE A 129 -9.08 16.83 14.57
CA PHE A 129 -10.27 16.45 13.83
C PHE A 129 -11.07 15.38 14.57
N GLU A 130 -12.40 15.43 14.42
CA GLU A 130 -13.29 14.37 14.90
C GLU A 130 -13.03 13.07 14.14
N THR A 131 -12.85 11.97 14.86
CA THR A 131 -12.49 10.66 14.26
C THR A 131 -13.30 9.49 14.80
N ASP A 132 -14.28 9.72 15.70
CA ASP A 132 -15.11 8.65 16.22
C ASP A 132 -15.94 7.99 15.09
N PRO A 133 -15.79 6.69 14.83
CA PRO A 133 -16.52 6.02 13.77
C PRO A 133 -18.03 5.93 14.01
N GLU A 134 -18.49 6.17 15.25
CA GLU A 134 -19.91 6.18 15.62
C GLU A 134 -20.56 7.53 15.26
N THR A 135 -19.80 8.59 15.02
CA THR A 135 -20.31 9.89 14.58
C THR A 135 -20.27 10.00 13.06
N LYS A 136 -21.23 10.74 12.49
CA LYS A 136 -21.24 10.99 11.04
C LYS A 136 -20.02 11.79 10.58
N GLU A 137 -19.60 12.76 11.39
CA GLU A 137 -18.44 13.61 11.10
C GLU A 137 -17.14 12.81 11.15
N GLY A 138 -16.91 12.06 12.23
CA GLY A 138 -15.69 11.28 12.38
C GLY A 138 -15.58 10.17 11.32
N PHE A 139 -16.69 9.52 11.00
CA PHE A 139 -16.72 8.54 9.91
C PHE A 139 -16.38 9.17 8.56
N TYR A 140 -16.98 10.33 8.23
CA TYR A 140 -16.70 11.07 7.02
C TYR A 140 -15.25 11.56 6.95
N ASN A 141 -14.71 12.10 8.04
CA ASN A 141 -13.33 12.58 8.11
C ASN A 141 -12.31 11.47 7.83
N ARG A 142 -12.56 10.25 8.31
CA ARG A 142 -11.72 9.08 7.99
C ARG A 142 -11.75 8.73 6.50
N ASP A 143 -12.91 8.77 5.87
CA ASP A 143 -13.04 8.48 4.44
C ASP A 143 -12.42 9.60 3.59
N LEU A 144 -12.65 10.85 3.95
CA LEU A 144 -12.08 12.01 3.28
C LEU A 144 -10.55 11.99 3.35
N ALA A 145 -9.95 11.80 4.53
CA ALA A 145 -8.50 11.70 4.69
C ALA A 145 -7.92 10.52 3.92
N SER A 146 -8.61 9.38 3.89
CA SER A 146 -8.22 8.23 3.08
C SER A 146 -8.22 8.56 1.58
N SER A 147 -9.18 9.35 1.11
CA SER A 147 -9.25 9.78 -0.29
C SER A 147 -8.10 10.72 -0.67
N HIS A 148 -7.63 11.58 0.24
CA HIS A 148 -6.44 12.41 0.02
C HIS A 148 -5.19 11.54 -0.23
N LEU A 149 -5.00 10.47 0.55
CA LEU A 149 -3.90 9.53 0.30
C LEU A 149 -4.04 8.82 -1.05
N THR A 150 -5.26 8.53 -1.48
CA THR A 150 -5.49 7.96 -2.81
C THR A 150 -5.10 8.94 -3.92
N SER A 151 -5.36 10.24 -3.76
CA SER A 151 -4.90 11.26 -4.72
C SER A 151 -3.37 11.28 -4.82
N VAL A 152 -2.68 11.25 -3.69
CA VAL A 152 -1.20 11.18 -3.64
C VAL A 152 -0.70 9.90 -4.31
N ALA A 153 -1.32 8.75 -4.04
CA ALA A 153 -0.95 7.47 -4.65
C ALA A 153 -1.17 7.48 -6.18
N ALA A 154 -2.32 7.96 -6.63
CA ALA A 154 -2.63 8.06 -8.05
C ALA A 154 -1.66 9.01 -8.79
N SER A 155 -1.18 10.09 -8.13
CA SER A 155 -0.17 10.98 -8.69
C SER A 155 1.23 10.35 -8.79
N GLN A 156 1.43 9.18 -8.18
CA GLN A 156 2.63 8.37 -8.31
C GLN A 156 2.44 7.16 -9.25
N GLY A 157 1.28 7.04 -9.92
CA GLY A 157 1.03 6.01 -10.92
C GLY A 157 0.42 4.72 -10.39
N VAL A 158 -0.08 4.67 -9.16
CA VAL A 158 -0.71 3.46 -8.59
C VAL A 158 -1.90 3.02 -9.45
N GLU A 159 -1.89 1.74 -9.87
CA GLU A 159 -2.89 1.19 -10.80
C GLU A 159 -4.17 0.77 -10.11
N ILE A 160 -4.07 0.20 -8.92
CA ILE A 160 -5.25 -0.31 -8.21
C ILE A 160 -5.25 0.22 -6.78
N VAL A 161 -6.37 0.79 -6.36
CA VAL A 161 -6.64 1.17 -4.97
C VAL A 161 -7.85 0.41 -4.43
N ARG A 162 -7.70 -0.19 -3.24
CA ARG A 162 -8.79 -0.83 -2.50
C ARG A 162 -9.34 0.11 -1.45
N VAL A 163 -10.62 0.44 -1.57
CA VAL A 163 -11.25 1.52 -0.81
C VAL A 163 -12.62 1.12 -0.25
N HIS A 164 -13.13 1.87 0.74
CA HIS A 164 -14.46 1.67 1.32
C HIS A 164 -15.50 2.63 0.73
N ASP A 165 -15.13 3.88 0.44
CA ASP A 165 -16.01 4.88 -0.17
C ASP A 165 -15.58 5.16 -1.62
N ILE A 166 -16.27 4.55 -2.59
CA ILE A 166 -15.93 4.67 -4.01
C ILE A 166 -16.11 6.10 -4.53
N PRO A 167 -17.20 6.85 -4.23
CA PRO A 167 -17.39 8.21 -4.73
C PRO A 167 -16.25 9.17 -4.40
N LEU A 168 -15.81 9.24 -3.15
CA LEU A 168 -14.71 10.11 -2.73
C LEU A 168 -13.38 9.70 -3.40
N HIS A 169 -13.10 8.41 -3.40
CA HIS A 169 -11.86 7.91 -4.00
C HIS A 169 -11.83 8.03 -5.52
N LYS A 170 -12.96 7.94 -6.21
CA LYS A 170 -13.04 8.18 -7.66
C LYS A 170 -12.62 9.61 -8.03
N MET A 171 -13.03 10.61 -7.25
CA MET A 171 -12.58 12.00 -7.45
C MET A 171 -11.08 12.14 -7.18
N ALA A 172 -10.59 11.51 -6.10
CA ALA A 172 -9.17 11.52 -5.74
C ALA A 172 -8.29 10.90 -6.83
N VAL A 173 -8.70 9.74 -7.39
CA VAL A 173 -8.03 9.11 -8.53
C VAL A 173 -8.03 10.02 -9.74
N ALA A 174 -9.15 10.66 -10.09
CA ALA A 174 -9.24 11.54 -11.26
C ALA A 174 -8.22 12.69 -11.18
N ILE A 175 -8.08 13.32 -10.02
CA ILE A 175 -7.12 14.41 -9.80
C ILE A 175 -5.67 13.88 -9.79
N GLY A 176 -5.40 12.81 -9.04
CA GLY A 176 -4.06 12.25 -8.96
C GLY A 176 -3.55 11.73 -10.31
N SER A 177 -4.40 11.03 -11.07
CA SER A 177 -4.05 10.54 -12.41
C SER A 177 -3.82 11.67 -13.41
N ALA A 178 -4.59 12.77 -13.32
CA ALA A 178 -4.35 13.95 -14.15
C ALA A 178 -2.97 14.58 -13.87
N ILE A 179 -2.54 14.60 -12.61
CA ILE A 179 -1.18 15.06 -12.23
C ILE A 179 -0.12 14.10 -12.78
N TYR A 180 -0.33 12.78 -12.63
CA TYR A 180 0.59 11.78 -13.15
C TYR A 180 0.78 11.85 -14.67
N GLN A 181 -0.29 12.20 -15.39
CA GLN A 181 -0.33 12.29 -16.84
C GLN A 181 -0.16 13.73 -17.37
N ALA A 182 0.38 14.64 -16.56
CA ALA A 182 0.46 16.07 -16.91
C ALA A 182 1.13 16.33 -18.27
N ASP A 183 2.19 15.57 -18.61
CA ASP A 183 2.90 15.69 -19.89
C ASP A 183 2.05 15.28 -21.12
N GLN A 184 0.95 14.56 -20.89
CA GLN A 184 0.00 14.13 -21.92
C GLN A 184 -1.25 15.02 -21.95
N ALA A 185 -1.35 15.98 -21.02
CA ALA A 185 -2.50 16.86 -20.91
C ALA A 185 -2.61 17.76 -22.17
N GLN A 186 -3.80 17.87 -22.72
CA GLN A 186 -4.09 18.81 -23.78
C GLN A 186 -4.41 20.19 -23.19
N ASP A 187 -3.84 21.24 -23.77
CA ASP A 187 -4.23 22.60 -23.45
C ASP A 187 -5.68 22.85 -23.87
N LEU A 188 -6.57 22.86 -22.90
CA LEU A 188 -7.94 23.28 -23.11
C LEU A 188 -8.02 24.80 -23.08
N HIS A 189 -8.77 25.41 -24.02
CA HIS A 189 -9.09 26.80 -23.93
C HIS A 189 -9.78 27.08 -22.60
N LEU A 190 -9.16 27.90 -21.77
CA LEU A 190 -9.71 28.31 -20.47
C LEU A 190 -11.04 29.02 -20.73
N LYS A 191 -12.13 28.43 -20.26
CA LYS A 191 -13.40 29.17 -20.14
C LYS A 191 -13.20 30.21 -19.06
N GLN A 192 -13.59 31.47 -19.33
CA GLN A 192 -13.51 32.51 -18.32
C GLN A 192 -14.17 32.04 -17.03
N TYR A 193 -13.48 32.30 -15.90
CA TYR A 193 -14.07 32.13 -14.59
C TYR A 193 -15.31 33.02 -14.51
N ARG A 194 -16.44 32.45 -14.19
CA ARG A 194 -17.67 33.19 -13.91
C ARG A 194 -17.70 33.64 -12.47
#